data_2fd9fa8056b093f341e13800356c4010
#
_entry.id   2fd9fa8056b093f341e13800356c4010
#
_cell.length_a   1.000
_cell.length_b   1.000
_cell.length_c   1.000
_cell.angle_alpha   90.00
_cell.angle_beta   90.00
_cell.angle_gamma   90.00
#
_symmetry.space_group_name_H-M   'P 1'
#
loop_
_entity.id
_entity.type
_entity.pdbx_description
1 polymer ?
#
loop_
_entity_poly.entity_id
_entity_poly.type
_entity_poly.pdbx_seq_one_letter_code
_entity_poly.pdbx_strand_id
1 'polypeptide(L)'
;MCVGLAYKAVWVIAASGSILLTFADFKWDSRVTHFVMTIIHAALLLSIAGSVVLVLCTLTLVIYRLFFHPLAKYPGPKLAACTELWFVRSWTGGYRPFVMRQVHEKYGDVVRVASNELSFRSSTAHKDICSQAPKGKAPFLKSKVFYNVGPSIKHPDIVFTRDPEDHRVQRKALSHAFNSKGLREAKDTIQEHTRLFVEQISKNAGPGTKGVDVTSVYNWLTFDVIGVLTFGESFESVSSWQSSVWVTLLLNMAKHMTFLPAAERLSIPSFALGAVMPSDVSKNAAYHDKLTEEKISKRIGLIKSNDQQAKLLMLAGSEMTATFLAMVTYLLLKNPVSMQKLQNEVRSAFSSAGEITGDSTNNLSYLQAVVEEGLRMLPPSPIGLPRVCPGATIDGHFVPVGTDVSVDAYVLGHDNRYFPEPDEFRPERWIGDDTGNEKDASRPFSFGPRACLGINLAYLEARIVVAHMVYAYDWELVNKNLDWFKEVRLWTLWEKPELYVRFHLRDV
;
A
#
# COMPACT_ATOMS: atom_id res chain seq x y z
N MET A 1 1.12 -30.66 -2.94
CA MET A 1 1.01 -31.87 -2.13
C MET A 1 2.29 -32.18 -1.34
N CYS A 2 3.49 -32.18 -1.95
CA CYS A 2 4.75 -32.45 -1.24
C CYS A 2 5.12 -31.47 -0.12
N VAL A 3 4.81 -30.18 -0.24
CA VAL A 3 5.12 -29.14 0.77
C VAL A 3 4.30 -29.34 2.05
N GLY A 4 3.05 -29.79 1.95
CA GLY A 4 2.19 -30.06 3.11
C GLY A 4 2.60 -31.30 3.92
N LEU A 5 3.22 -32.27 3.27
CA LEU A 5 3.79 -33.47 3.92
C LEU A 5 5.09 -33.15 4.65
N ALA A 6 5.93 -32.29 4.07
CA ALA A 6 7.19 -31.86 4.65
C ALA A 6 7.00 -31.07 5.97
N TYR A 7 5.99 -30.21 6.01
CA TYR A 7 5.68 -29.42 7.22
C TYR A 7 5.18 -30.30 8.39
N LYS A 8 4.38 -31.34 8.12
CA LYS A 8 3.94 -32.29 9.14
C LYS A 8 5.10 -33.12 9.71
N ALA A 9 6.10 -33.43 8.88
CA ALA A 9 7.27 -34.20 9.32
C ALA A 9 8.16 -33.42 10.30
N VAL A 10 8.34 -32.09 10.10
CA VAL A 10 9.17 -31.25 10.98
C VAL A 10 8.58 -31.16 12.41
N TRP A 11 7.27 -31.10 12.55
CA TRP A 11 6.60 -31.04 13.87
C TRP A 11 6.68 -32.38 14.65
N VAL A 12 6.68 -33.49 13.96
CA VAL A 12 6.87 -34.80 14.57
C VAL A 12 8.28 -34.95 15.12
N ILE A 13 9.30 -34.39 14.45
CA ILE A 13 10.69 -34.46 14.86
C ILE A 13 10.95 -33.57 16.11
N ALA A 14 10.36 -32.38 16.18
CA ALA A 14 10.50 -31.49 17.34
C ALA A 14 9.85 -32.06 18.60
N ALA A 15 8.70 -32.75 18.48
CA ALA A 15 8.02 -33.40 19.59
C ALA A 15 8.78 -34.64 20.09
N SER A 16 9.47 -35.36 19.20
CA SER A 16 10.22 -36.58 19.57
C SER A 16 11.49 -36.28 20.38
N GLY A 17 12.14 -35.13 20.14
CA GLY A 17 13.36 -34.74 20.86
C GLY A 17 13.15 -34.40 22.33
N SER A 18 11.98 -33.87 22.68
CA SER A 18 11.65 -33.49 24.06
C SER A 18 11.30 -34.68 24.95
N ILE A 19 10.87 -35.79 24.35
CA ILE A 19 10.48 -37.01 25.09
C ILE A 19 11.73 -37.84 25.52
N LEU A 20 12.83 -37.71 24.77
CA LEU A 20 14.06 -38.50 25.04
C LEU A 20 14.83 -38.08 26.31
N LEU A 21 14.67 -36.86 26.78
CA LEU A 21 15.42 -36.34 27.93
C LEU A 21 14.81 -36.71 29.30
N THR A 22 13.60 -37.24 29.35
CA THR A 22 12.87 -37.55 30.62
C THR A 22 12.99 -39.01 31.11
N PHE A 23 13.64 -39.89 30.35
CA PHE A 23 13.67 -41.35 30.64
C PHE A 23 15.00 -41.89 31.14
N ALA A 24 15.98 -41.06 31.50
CA ALA A 24 17.36 -41.50 31.78
C ALA A 24 17.53 -42.24 33.13
N ASP A 25 16.60 -42.12 34.08
CA ASP A 25 16.79 -42.61 35.46
C ASP A 25 15.95 -43.83 35.88
N PHE A 26 15.27 -44.51 34.96
CA PHE A 26 14.40 -45.65 35.29
C PHE A 26 15.07 -46.99 34.94
N LYS A 27 15.30 -47.87 35.94
CA LYS A 27 15.79 -49.25 35.73
C LYS A 27 14.68 -50.11 35.07
N TRP A 28 14.75 -50.27 33.78
CA TRP A 28 13.83 -51.13 33.01
C TRP A 28 14.29 -52.58 32.94
N ASP A 29 13.34 -53.56 32.86
CA ASP A 29 13.62 -54.94 32.48
C ASP A 29 14.35 -54.97 31.11
N SER A 30 15.31 -55.85 30.94
CA SER A 30 16.13 -55.95 29.71
C SER A 30 15.30 -56.10 28.42
N ARG A 31 14.12 -56.74 28.51
CA ARG A 31 13.21 -56.89 27.37
C ARG A 31 12.53 -55.57 26.98
N VAL A 32 12.14 -54.78 27.98
CA VAL A 32 11.53 -53.45 27.76
C VAL A 32 12.55 -52.50 27.22
N THR A 33 13.79 -52.52 27.70
CA THR A 33 14.89 -51.71 27.18
C THR A 33 15.18 -52.02 25.70
N HIS A 34 15.25 -53.32 25.34
CA HIS A 34 15.43 -53.75 23.96
C HIS A 34 14.27 -53.27 23.05
N PHE A 35 13.03 -53.38 23.49
CA PHE A 35 11.85 -52.96 22.74
C PHE A 35 11.85 -51.43 22.53
N VAL A 36 12.10 -50.67 23.58
CA VAL A 36 12.20 -49.19 23.50
C VAL A 36 13.33 -48.75 22.57
N MET A 37 14.51 -49.37 22.68
CA MET A 37 15.63 -49.08 21.79
C MET A 37 15.33 -49.39 20.32
N THR A 38 14.60 -50.48 20.05
CA THR A 38 14.15 -50.82 18.69
C THR A 38 13.21 -49.78 18.11
N ILE A 39 12.25 -49.28 18.91
CA ILE A 39 11.35 -48.20 18.52
C ILE A 39 12.12 -46.90 18.24
N ILE A 40 13.08 -46.54 19.10
CA ILE A 40 13.92 -45.36 18.91
C ILE A 40 14.73 -45.45 17.63
N HIS A 41 15.36 -46.62 17.36
CA HIS A 41 16.10 -46.83 16.11
C HIS A 41 15.20 -46.76 14.88
N ALA A 42 14.03 -47.37 14.91
CA ALA A 42 13.05 -47.27 13.82
C ALA A 42 12.58 -45.83 13.61
N ALA A 43 12.28 -45.07 14.67
CA ALA A 43 11.91 -43.65 14.56
C ALA A 43 13.05 -42.79 14.00
N LEU A 44 14.29 -43.07 14.42
CA LEU A 44 15.49 -42.36 13.86
C LEU A 44 15.68 -42.66 12.38
N LEU A 45 15.59 -43.91 11.97
CA LEU A 45 15.71 -44.34 10.55
C LEU A 45 14.58 -43.70 9.72
N LEU A 46 13.35 -43.66 10.19
CA LEU A 46 12.24 -43.00 9.52
C LEU A 46 12.46 -41.48 9.41
N SER A 47 13.01 -40.87 10.45
CA SER A 47 13.36 -39.45 10.47
C SER A 47 14.45 -39.13 9.46
N ILE A 48 15.51 -39.95 9.38
CA ILE A 48 16.60 -39.81 8.39
C ILE A 48 16.03 -40.00 6.98
N ALA A 49 15.26 -41.06 6.74
CA ALA A 49 14.63 -41.32 5.45
C ALA A 49 13.71 -40.16 5.03
N GLY A 50 12.89 -39.65 5.93
CA GLY A 50 12.03 -38.50 5.71
C GLY A 50 12.82 -37.23 5.37
N SER A 51 13.95 -37.00 6.07
CA SER A 51 14.85 -35.87 5.79
C SER A 51 15.52 -35.98 4.40
N VAL A 52 15.97 -37.19 4.01
CA VAL A 52 16.54 -37.42 2.69
C VAL A 52 15.50 -37.16 1.60
N VAL A 53 14.30 -37.69 1.75
CA VAL A 53 13.19 -37.45 0.81
C VAL A 53 12.87 -35.96 0.69
N LEU A 54 12.82 -35.24 1.80
CA LEU A 54 12.59 -33.79 1.83
C LEU A 54 13.68 -33.04 1.06
N VAL A 55 14.95 -33.37 1.28
CA VAL A 55 16.08 -32.75 0.57
C VAL A 55 15.98 -33.05 -0.92
N LEU A 56 15.73 -34.28 -1.32
CA LEU A 56 15.59 -34.65 -2.73
C LEU A 56 14.41 -33.94 -3.41
N CYS A 57 13.25 -33.86 -2.76
CA CYS A 57 12.10 -33.14 -3.26
C CYS A 57 12.40 -31.63 -3.41
N THR A 58 13.09 -31.03 -2.44
CA THR A 58 13.49 -29.63 -2.48
C THR A 58 14.47 -29.37 -3.63
N LEU A 59 15.49 -30.21 -3.79
CA LEU A 59 16.44 -30.09 -4.89
C LEU A 59 15.75 -30.22 -6.25
N THR A 60 14.88 -31.21 -6.40
CA THR A 60 14.12 -31.44 -7.64
C THR A 60 13.24 -30.21 -7.94
N LEU A 61 12.57 -29.64 -6.95
CA LEU A 61 11.76 -28.44 -7.11
C LEU A 61 12.60 -27.23 -7.51
N VAL A 62 13.78 -27.05 -6.91
CA VAL A 62 14.70 -25.96 -7.25
C VAL A 62 15.19 -26.10 -8.68
N ILE A 63 15.62 -27.30 -9.08
CA ILE A 63 16.08 -27.60 -10.47
C ILE A 63 14.94 -27.34 -11.46
N TYR A 64 13.74 -27.85 -11.18
CA TYR A 64 12.57 -27.60 -12.01
C TYR A 64 12.29 -26.09 -12.17
N ARG A 65 12.26 -25.35 -11.04
CA ARG A 65 11.95 -23.90 -11.04
C ARG A 65 12.99 -23.07 -11.79
N LEU A 66 14.26 -23.47 -11.75
CA LEU A 66 15.34 -22.75 -12.42
C LEU A 66 15.42 -23.05 -13.92
N PHE A 67 15.16 -24.30 -14.35
CA PHE A 67 15.48 -24.73 -15.71
C PHE A 67 14.27 -25.18 -16.54
N PHE A 68 13.23 -25.71 -15.92
CA PHE A 68 12.09 -26.30 -16.60
C PHE A 68 10.77 -25.58 -16.42
N HIS A 69 10.71 -24.65 -15.49
CA HIS A 69 9.48 -23.85 -15.27
C HIS A 69 9.19 -22.96 -16.49
N PRO A 70 7.91 -22.75 -16.89
CA PRO A 70 7.56 -21.87 -18.02
C PRO A 70 8.13 -20.45 -17.92
N LEU A 71 8.40 -19.98 -16.69
CA LEU A 71 9.00 -18.67 -16.43
C LEU A 71 10.55 -18.74 -16.30
N ALA A 72 11.21 -19.88 -16.54
CA ALA A 72 12.67 -20.00 -16.40
C ALA A 72 13.45 -19.08 -17.37
N LYS A 73 12.84 -18.74 -18.51
CA LYS A 73 13.42 -17.84 -19.51
C LYS A 73 13.50 -16.37 -19.07
N TYR A 74 12.73 -15.97 -18.06
CA TYR A 74 12.72 -14.59 -17.59
C TYR A 74 13.82 -14.35 -16.55
N PRO A 75 14.59 -13.24 -16.68
CA PRO A 75 15.65 -12.90 -15.73
C PRO A 75 15.06 -12.53 -14.36
N GLY A 76 15.91 -12.59 -13.33
CA GLY A 76 15.53 -12.19 -11.98
C GLY A 76 16.44 -12.76 -10.90
N PRO A 77 16.22 -12.41 -9.64
CA PRO A 77 16.96 -13.00 -8.54
C PRO A 77 16.73 -14.51 -8.47
N LYS A 78 17.79 -15.31 -8.53
CA LYS A 78 17.67 -16.78 -8.50
C LYS A 78 16.93 -17.28 -7.26
N LEU A 79 17.11 -16.63 -6.12
CA LEU A 79 16.40 -16.96 -4.90
C LEU A 79 14.88 -16.73 -5.04
N ALA A 80 14.45 -15.68 -5.77
CA ALA A 80 13.04 -15.44 -6.08
C ALA A 80 12.45 -16.53 -6.96
N ALA A 81 13.21 -17.02 -7.96
CA ALA A 81 12.77 -18.13 -8.79
C ALA A 81 12.59 -19.44 -8.01
N CYS A 82 13.44 -19.69 -7.01
CA CYS A 82 13.47 -20.96 -6.25
C CYS A 82 12.48 -20.96 -5.06
N THR A 83 12.35 -19.84 -4.36
CA THR A 83 11.64 -19.80 -3.07
C THR A 83 10.80 -18.52 -2.91
N GLU A 84 9.86 -18.51 -1.99
CA GLU A 84 9.11 -17.30 -1.62
C GLU A 84 9.88 -16.40 -0.63
N LEU A 85 11.04 -16.85 -0.13
CA LEU A 85 11.81 -16.11 0.90
C LEU A 85 12.29 -14.75 0.40
N TRP A 86 12.67 -14.64 -0.88
CA TRP A 86 13.06 -13.36 -1.45
C TRP A 86 11.88 -12.36 -1.47
N PHE A 87 10.70 -12.83 -1.88
CA PHE A 87 9.48 -12.03 -1.84
C PHE A 87 9.19 -11.57 -0.41
N VAL A 88 9.14 -12.51 0.53
CA VAL A 88 8.86 -12.22 1.94
C VAL A 88 9.84 -11.19 2.49
N ARG A 89 11.15 -11.38 2.29
CA ARG A 89 12.17 -10.40 2.73
C ARG A 89 11.95 -9.01 2.12
N SER A 90 11.69 -8.94 0.81
CA SER A 90 11.47 -7.65 0.13
C SER A 90 10.18 -6.97 0.59
N TRP A 91 9.16 -7.77 0.90
CA TRP A 91 7.85 -7.31 1.32
C TRP A 91 7.84 -6.84 2.78
N THR A 92 8.36 -7.67 3.69
CA THR A 92 8.39 -7.39 5.13
C THR A 92 9.57 -6.53 5.57
N GLY A 93 10.43 -6.11 4.66
CA GLY A 93 11.57 -5.22 4.93
C GLY A 93 11.24 -3.73 4.88
N GLY A 94 10.04 -3.37 4.40
CA GLY A 94 9.62 -1.98 4.29
C GLY A 94 10.24 -1.18 3.12
N TYR A 95 11.04 -1.83 2.25
CA TYR A 95 11.75 -1.16 1.15
C TYR A 95 11.34 -1.65 -0.24
N ARG A 96 10.24 -2.37 -0.36
CA ARG A 96 9.86 -3.03 -1.61
C ARG A 96 9.88 -2.13 -2.85
N PRO A 97 9.34 -0.91 -2.89
CA PRO A 97 9.37 -0.08 -4.10
C PRO A 97 10.80 0.22 -4.57
N PHE A 98 11.70 0.53 -3.64
CA PHE A 98 13.11 0.81 -3.92
C PHE A 98 13.86 -0.45 -4.40
N VAL A 99 13.60 -1.60 -3.77
CA VAL A 99 14.15 -2.90 -4.17
C VAL A 99 13.67 -3.28 -5.58
N MET A 100 12.39 -3.06 -5.89
CA MET A 100 11.84 -3.37 -7.22
C MET A 100 12.44 -2.50 -8.31
N ARG A 101 12.66 -1.20 -8.05
CA ARG A 101 13.39 -0.32 -8.97
C ARG A 101 14.78 -0.88 -9.28
N GLN A 102 15.59 -1.20 -8.26
CA GLN A 102 16.93 -1.78 -8.42
C GLN A 102 16.90 -3.11 -9.19
N VAL A 103 15.89 -3.94 -8.93
CA VAL A 103 15.71 -5.22 -9.62
C VAL A 103 15.46 -5.00 -11.12
N HIS A 104 14.60 -4.07 -11.48
CA HIS A 104 14.35 -3.73 -12.88
C HIS A 104 15.54 -3.05 -13.57
N GLU A 105 16.26 -2.18 -12.86
CA GLU A 105 17.49 -1.58 -13.38
C GLU A 105 18.56 -2.64 -13.69
N LYS A 106 18.63 -3.69 -12.87
CA LYS A 106 19.60 -4.79 -13.03
C LYS A 106 19.20 -5.84 -14.08
N TYR A 107 17.91 -6.22 -14.11
CA TYR A 107 17.44 -7.39 -14.86
C TYR A 107 16.60 -7.04 -16.09
N GLY A 108 16.21 -5.77 -16.27
CA GLY A 108 15.44 -5.31 -17.41
C GLY A 108 13.94 -5.18 -17.17
N ASP A 109 13.17 -5.14 -18.24
CA ASP A 109 11.77 -4.73 -18.22
C ASP A 109 10.80 -5.81 -17.73
N VAL A 110 11.16 -7.07 -17.87
CA VAL A 110 10.35 -8.20 -17.40
C VAL A 110 11.18 -9.06 -16.47
N VAL A 111 10.80 -9.08 -15.20
CA VAL A 111 11.59 -9.74 -14.16
C VAL A 111 10.76 -10.75 -13.40
N ARG A 112 11.33 -11.96 -13.20
CA ARG A 112 10.74 -12.98 -12.34
C ARG A 112 11.05 -12.69 -10.87
N VAL A 113 10.02 -12.27 -10.11
CA VAL A 113 10.14 -11.77 -8.73
C VAL A 113 9.61 -12.74 -7.67
N ALA A 114 9.03 -13.86 -8.08
CA ALA A 114 8.70 -15.00 -7.24
C ALA A 114 8.64 -16.26 -8.11
N SER A 115 8.36 -17.41 -7.48
CA SER A 115 8.35 -18.71 -8.20
C SER A 115 7.39 -18.70 -9.40
N ASN A 116 6.25 -18.03 -9.30
CA ASN A 116 5.23 -17.92 -10.35
C ASN A 116 4.73 -16.47 -10.54
N GLU A 117 5.62 -15.48 -10.47
CA GLU A 117 5.25 -14.06 -10.60
C GLU A 117 6.24 -13.29 -11.46
N LEU A 118 5.72 -12.47 -12.36
CA LEU A 118 6.46 -11.51 -13.19
C LEU A 118 6.11 -10.09 -12.83
N SER A 119 7.11 -9.24 -12.73
CA SER A 119 6.98 -7.79 -12.65
C SER A 119 7.41 -7.18 -13.97
N PHE A 120 6.65 -6.21 -14.45
CA PHE A 120 6.89 -5.48 -15.69
C PHE A 120 7.23 -4.02 -15.40
N ARG A 121 8.10 -3.43 -16.25
CA ARG A 121 8.48 -2.03 -16.22
C ARG A 121 8.16 -1.35 -17.55
N SER A 122 6.89 -1.37 -17.95
CA SER A 122 6.45 -0.63 -19.14
C SER A 122 5.02 -0.10 -18.99
N SER A 123 4.76 1.06 -19.59
CA SER A 123 3.41 1.64 -19.66
C SER A 123 2.47 0.76 -20.48
N THR A 124 2.99 0.07 -21.52
CA THR A 124 2.24 -0.90 -22.34
C THR A 124 1.78 -2.10 -21.50
N ALA A 125 2.69 -2.71 -20.72
CA ALA A 125 2.32 -3.81 -19.83
C ALA A 125 1.25 -3.39 -18.81
N HIS A 126 1.34 -2.17 -18.28
CA HIS A 126 0.33 -1.65 -17.38
C HIS A 126 -1.04 -1.54 -18.07
N LYS A 127 -1.09 -1.09 -19.33
CA LYS A 127 -2.32 -1.05 -20.15
C LYS A 127 -2.86 -2.46 -20.40
N ASP A 128 -2.02 -3.40 -20.81
CA ASP A 128 -2.43 -4.78 -21.11
C ASP A 128 -3.05 -5.48 -19.88
N ILE A 129 -2.46 -5.27 -18.70
CA ILE A 129 -2.90 -5.93 -17.45
C ILE A 129 -4.15 -5.29 -16.85
N CYS A 130 -4.26 -3.96 -16.89
CA CYS A 130 -5.29 -3.23 -16.15
C CYS A 130 -6.49 -2.78 -16.98
N SER A 131 -6.40 -2.77 -18.31
CA SER A 131 -7.51 -2.39 -19.19
C SER A 131 -8.67 -3.37 -19.14
N GLN A 132 -9.81 -2.94 -19.66
CA GLN A 132 -10.96 -3.81 -19.89
C GLN A 132 -10.55 -4.94 -20.84
N ALA A 133 -10.83 -6.17 -20.45
CA ALA A 133 -10.58 -7.31 -21.33
C ALA A 133 -11.38 -7.17 -22.65
N PRO A 134 -10.77 -7.44 -23.81
CA PRO A 134 -11.48 -7.47 -25.07
C PRO A 134 -12.67 -8.46 -25.04
N LYS A 135 -13.72 -8.18 -25.81
CA LYS A 135 -14.90 -9.05 -25.87
C LYS A 135 -14.49 -10.50 -26.22
N GLY A 136 -14.96 -11.45 -25.43
CA GLY A 136 -14.65 -12.88 -25.59
C GLY A 136 -13.33 -13.33 -25.00
N LYS A 137 -12.54 -12.45 -24.39
CA LYS A 137 -11.32 -12.83 -23.65
C LYS A 137 -11.52 -12.78 -22.14
N ALA A 138 -10.86 -13.68 -21.43
CA ALA A 138 -10.90 -13.72 -19.98
C ALA A 138 -10.14 -12.51 -19.39
N PRO A 139 -10.69 -11.86 -18.34
CA PRO A 139 -10.03 -10.73 -17.68
C PRO A 139 -8.89 -11.18 -16.78
N PHE A 140 -7.95 -10.26 -16.53
CA PHE A 140 -6.96 -10.40 -15.49
C PHE A 140 -7.61 -10.26 -14.10
N LEU A 141 -7.69 -11.35 -13.36
CA LEU A 141 -8.30 -11.37 -12.04
C LEU A 141 -7.31 -10.88 -10.98
N LYS A 142 -7.79 -10.34 -9.88
CA LYS A 142 -6.94 -10.02 -8.71
C LYS A 142 -6.27 -11.29 -8.17
N SER A 143 -4.98 -11.22 -7.84
CA SER A 143 -4.21 -12.35 -7.29
C SER A 143 -4.81 -12.84 -5.98
N LYS A 144 -4.99 -14.16 -5.86
CA LYS A 144 -5.52 -14.76 -4.64
C LYS A 144 -4.59 -14.51 -3.44
N VAL A 145 -3.30 -14.60 -3.67
CA VAL A 145 -2.30 -14.46 -2.58
C VAL A 145 -2.31 -13.07 -1.97
N PHE A 146 -2.46 -12.03 -2.80
CA PHE A 146 -2.45 -10.64 -2.33
C PHE A 146 -3.82 -10.19 -1.77
N TYR A 147 -4.92 -10.65 -2.38
CA TYR A 147 -6.26 -10.20 -2.03
C TYR A 147 -7.04 -11.21 -1.17
N ASN A 148 -6.35 -12.12 -0.49
CA ASN A 148 -6.98 -13.03 0.47
C ASN A 148 -7.18 -12.34 1.81
N VAL A 149 -8.44 -12.10 2.18
CA VAL A 149 -8.83 -11.51 3.47
C VAL A 149 -9.16 -12.57 4.54
N GLY A 150 -8.90 -13.84 4.22
CA GLY A 150 -9.20 -14.96 5.10
C GLY A 150 -10.67 -15.41 5.06
N PRO A 151 -10.97 -16.57 5.65
CA PRO A 151 -12.29 -17.20 5.56
C PRO A 151 -13.37 -16.50 6.40
N SER A 152 -12.99 -15.64 7.33
CA SER A 152 -13.92 -14.95 8.22
C SER A 152 -14.70 -13.83 7.51
N ILE A 153 -14.19 -13.29 6.41
CA ILE A 153 -14.81 -12.20 5.67
C ILE A 153 -15.63 -12.77 4.51
N LYS A 154 -16.94 -12.89 4.73
CA LYS A 154 -17.88 -13.43 3.71
C LYS A 154 -18.11 -12.48 2.54
N HIS A 155 -18.11 -11.18 2.79
CA HIS A 155 -18.37 -10.13 1.81
C HIS A 155 -17.20 -9.14 1.81
N PRO A 156 -16.14 -9.40 1.03
CA PRO A 156 -15.02 -8.48 0.93
C PRO A 156 -15.46 -7.15 0.32
N ASP A 157 -14.79 -6.09 0.70
CA ASP A 157 -14.99 -4.75 0.12
C ASP A 157 -14.52 -4.69 -1.36
N ILE A 158 -14.74 -3.54 -2.00
CA ILE A 158 -14.42 -3.33 -3.42
C ILE A 158 -12.92 -3.56 -3.74
N VAL A 159 -12.00 -3.29 -2.80
CA VAL A 159 -10.55 -3.50 -3.01
C VAL A 159 -10.22 -4.99 -2.99
N PHE A 160 -10.81 -5.75 -2.08
CA PHE A 160 -10.51 -7.17 -1.92
C PHE A 160 -11.41 -8.09 -2.75
N THR A 161 -12.54 -7.62 -3.25
CA THR A 161 -13.43 -8.38 -4.14
C THR A 161 -12.72 -8.77 -5.42
N ARG A 162 -12.56 -10.10 -5.64
CA ARG A 162 -11.87 -10.67 -6.80
C ARG A 162 -12.82 -10.93 -7.97
N ASP A 163 -14.05 -11.34 -7.69
CA ASP A 163 -15.07 -11.56 -8.72
C ASP A 163 -15.37 -10.25 -9.48
N PRO A 164 -15.36 -10.27 -10.83
CA PRO A 164 -15.60 -9.08 -11.63
C PRO A 164 -17.03 -8.55 -11.52
N GLU A 165 -18.03 -9.43 -11.37
CA GLU A 165 -19.42 -9.02 -11.30
C GLU A 165 -19.76 -8.42 -9.93
N ASP A 166 -19.33 -9.07 -8.85
CA ASP A 166 -19.47 -8.52 -7.49
C ASP A 166 -18.81 -7.15 -7.38
N HIS A 167 -17.62 -7.01 -7.97
CA HIS A 167 -16.94 -5.72 -8.02
C HIS A 167 -17.75 -4.69 -8.81
N ARG A 168 -18.31 -5.06 -9.95
CA ARG A 168 -19.12 -4.16 -10.78
C ARG A 168 -20.33 -3.64 -10.02
N VAL A 169 -21.00 -4.52 -9.28
CA VAL A 169 -22.15 -4.16 -8.43
C VAL A 169 -21.73 -3.19 -7.34
N GLN A 170 -20.65 -3.51 -6.60
CA GLN A 170 -20.13 -2.63 -5.54
C GLN A 170 -19.68 -1.29 -6.10
N ARG A 171 -18.94 -1.28 -7.23
CA ARG A 171 -18.48 -0.05 -7.88
C ARG A 171 -19.65 0.83 -8.30
N LYS A 172 -20.71 0.24 -8.88
CA LYS A 172 -21.92 0.98 -9.26
C LYS A 172 -22.57 1.63 -8.05
N ALA A 173 -22.72 0.91 -6.95
CA ALA A 173 -23.29 1.43 -5.71
C ALA A 173 -22.47 2.62 -5.15
N LEU A 174 -21.16 2.48 -5.08
CA LEU A 174 -20.26 3.51 -4.56
C LEU A 174 -20.11 4.71 -5.50
N SER A 175 -20.23 4.54 -6.81
CA SER A 175 -20.02 5.60 -7.81
C SER A 175 -20.92 6.82 -7.61
N HIS A 176 -22.08 6.63 -6.97
CA HIS A 176 -23.00 7.75 -6.67
C HIS A 176 -22.39 8.76 -5.68
N ALA A 177 -21.57 8.32 -4.73
CA ALA A 177 -20.88 9.20 -3.80
C ALA A 177 -19.74 10.00 -4.46
N PHE A 178 -19.18 9.49 -5.56
CA PHE A 178 -18.05 10.10 -6.27
C PHE A 178 -18.45 10.77 -7.60
N ASN A 179 -19.75 10.92 -7.87
CA ASN A 179 -20.25 11.66 -9.02
C ASN A 179 -20.17 13.18 -8.80
N SER A 180 -20.54 13.96 -9.81
CA SER A 180 -20.50 15.43 -9.75
C SER A 180 -21.32 16.04 -8.60
N LYS A 181 -22.38 15.39 -8.14
CA LYS A 181 -23.19 15.85 -6.99
C LYS A 181 -22.43 15.57 -5.69
N GLY A 182 -21.97 14.32 -5.48
CA GLY A 182 -21.20 13.96 -4.28
C GLY A 182 -19.90 14.78 -4.15
N LEU A 183 -19.24 15.09 -5.27
CA LEU A 183 -18.06 15.96 -5.26
C LEU A 183 -18.37 17.41 -4.89
N ARG A 184 -19.55 17.94 -5.25
CA ARG A 184 -19.97 19.29 -4.79
C ARG A 184 -20.16 19.34 -3.28
N GLU A 185 -20.83 18.32 -2.72
CA GLU A 185 -21.02 18.21 -1.27
C GLU A 185 -19.65 18.02 -0.55
N ALA A 186 -18.76 17.21 -1.10
CA ALA A 186 -17.42 17.01 -0.57
C ALA A 186 -16.56 18.30 -0.60
N LYS A 187 -16.75 19.15 -1.62
CA LYS A 187 -16.02 20.42 -1.75
C LYS A 187 -16.23 21.34 -0.53
N ASP A 188 -17.45 21.52 -0.09
CA ASP A 188 -17.76 22.39 1.03
C ASP A 188 -17.14 21.84 2.33
N THR A 189 -17.23 20.52 2.54
CA THR A 189 -16.59 19.84 3.67
C THR A 189 -15.07 20.03 3.66
N ILE A 190 -14.42 19.83 2.51
CA ILE A 190 -12.96 19.98 2.38
C ILE A 190 -12.57 21.43 2.68
N GLN A 191 -13.29 22.42 2.13
CA GLN A 191 -12.99 23.83 2.34
C GLN A 191 -13.16 24.24 3.81
N GLU A 192 -14.20 23.78 4.47
CA GLU A 192 -14.44 24.07 5.89
C GLU A 192 -13.32 23.50 6.77
N HIS A 193 -12.99 22.21 6.60
CA HIS A 193 -11.93 21.58 7.38
C HIS A 193 -10.54 22.13 7.05
N THR A 194 -10.29 22.52 5.80
CA THR A 194 -9.04 23.18 5.43
C THR A 194 -8.90 24.56 6.07
N ARG A 195 -9.96 25.37 6.13
CA ARG A 195 -9.92 26.66 6.85
C ARG A 195 -9.64 26.45 8.34
N LEU A 196 -10.35 25.53 8.98
CA LEU A 196 -10.08 25.17 10.37
C LEU A 196 -8.64 24.71 10.57
N PHE A 197 -8.11 23.89 9.66
CA PHE A 197 -6.74 23.41 9.71
C PHE A 197 -5.73 24.57 9.62
N VAL A 198 -5.90 25.48 8.67
CA VAL A 198 -5.06 26.68 8.53
C VAL A 198 -5.09 27.48 9.83
N GLU A 199 -6.26 27.70 10.41
CA GLU A 199 -6.42 28.44 11.68
C GLU A 199 -5.68 27.76 12.83
N GLN A 200 -5.78 26.43 12.95
CA GLN A 200 -5.08 25.66 13.99
C GLN A 200 -3.57 25.64 13.78
N ILE A 201 -3.08 25.59 12.54
CA ILE A 201 -1.64 25.74 12.21
C ILE A 201 -1.12 27.09 12.69
N SER A 202 -1.85 28.19 12.49
CA SER A 202 -1.47 29.52 12.98
C SER A 202 -1.25 29.54 14.50
N LYS A 203 -2.10 28.83 15.26
CA LYS A 203 -2.05 28.79 16.72
C LYS A 203 -0.92 27.91 17.26
N ASN A 204 -0.60 26.80 16.57
CA ASN A 204 0.24 25.73 17.12
C ASN A 204 1.61 25.59 16.45
N ALA A 205 1.82 26.13 15.25
CA ALA A 205 3.02 25.90 14.45
C ALA A 205 3.72 27.20 14.00
N GLY A 206 3.35 28.35 14.60
CA GLY A 206 3.89 29.66 14.27
C GLY A 206 5.31 29.90 14.78
N PRO A 207 5.84 31.13 14.56
CA PRO A 207 7.15 31.57 15.05
C PRO A 207 7.29 31.37 16.57
N GLY A 208 8.48 30.97 17.01
CA GLY A 208 8.75 30.70 18.43
C GLY A 208 8.35 29.30 18.92
N THR A 209 7.58 28.53 18.13
CA THR A 209 7.29 27.12 18.42
C THR A 209 8.37 26.18 17.93
N LYS A 210 8.33 24.93 18.39
CA LYS A 210 9.19 23.85 17.84
C LYS A 210 8.80 23.42 16.41
N GLY A 211 7.77 24.03 15.82
CA GLY A 211 7.12 23.53 14.61
C GLY A 211 6.19 22.36 14.90
N VAL A 212 5.51 21.87 13.89
CA VAL A 212 4.56 20.75 13.98
C VAL A 212 4.98 19.61 13.05
N ASP A 213 4.78 18.38 13.48
CA ASP A 213 4.92 17.22 12.60
C ASP A 213 3.74 17.17 11.61
N VAL A 214 4.01 17.62 10.37
CA VAL A 214 2.96 17.69 9.34
C VAL A 214 2.47 16.31 8.89
N THR A 215 3.25 15.25 9.10
CA THR A 215 2.80 13.89 8.76
C THR A 215 1.62 13.47 9.64
N SER A 216 1.64 13.87 10.90
CA SER A 216 0.56 13.62 11.86
C SER A 216 -0.64 14.52 11.60
N VAL A 217 -0.45 15.84 11.45
CA VAL A 217 -1.59 16.76 11.34
C VAL A 217 -2.31 16.67 9.99
N TYR A 218 -1.63 16.29 8.89
CA TYR A 218 -2.32 15.96 7.65
C TYR A 218 -3.17 14.70 7.77
N ASN A 219 -2.75 13.71 8.54
CA ASN A 219 -3.62 12.57 8.86
C ASN A 219 -4.88 13.04 9.60
N TRP A 220 -4.76 13.94 10.57
CA TRP A 220 -5.94 14.48 11.28
C TRP A 220 -6.91 15.15 10.32
N LEU A 221 -6.41 16.03 9.45
CA LEU A 221 -7.24 16.74 8.46
C LEU A 221 -7.99 15.74 7.57
N THR A 222 -7.27 14.82 6.94
CA THR A 222 -7.87 13.90 5.96
C THR A 222 -8.83 12.89 6.61
N PHE A 223 -8.55 12.48 7.86
CA PHE A 223 -9.49 11.65 8.63
C PHE A 223 -10.74 12.42 9.03
N ASP A 224 -10.64 13.68 9.42
CA ASP A 224 -11.80 14.51 9.73
C ASP A 224 -12.68 14.69 8.48
N VAL A 225 -12.08 15.02 7.34
CA VAL A 225 -12.78 15.15 6.05
C VAL A 225 -13.50 13.85 5.68
N ILE A 226 -12.79 12.72 5.64
CA ILE A 226 -13.40 11.45 5.23
C ILE A 226 -14.42 10.95 6.26
N GLY A 227 -14.25 11.29 7.54
CA GLY A 227 -15.21 11.02 8.62
C GLY A 227 -16.56 11.65 8.31
N VAL A 228 -16.57 12.94 7.97
CA VAL A 228 -17.80 13.64 7.57
C VAL A 228 -18.41 13.03 6.32
N LEU A 229 -17.60 12.77 5.30
CA LEU A 229 -18.08 12.21 4.02
C LEU A 229 -18.62 10.78 4.18
N THR A 230 -18.04 9.98 5.08
CA THR A 230 -18.43 8.57 5.27
C THR A 230 -19.52 8.40 6.33
N PHE A 231 -19.38 9.06 7.48
CA PHE A 231 -20.27 8.90 8.64
C PHE A 231 -21.19 10.09 8.90
N GLY A 232 -20.92 11.25 8.29
CA GLY A 232 -21.65 12.49 8.55
C GLY A 232 -21.18 13.23 9.81
N GLU A 233 -20.08 12.79 10.42
CA GLU A 233 -19.49 13.43 11.60
C GLU A 233 -17.96 13.40 11.54
N SER A 234 -17.31 14.48 12.00
CA SER A 234 -15.86 14.57 12.13
C SER A 234 -15.35 13.74 13.30
N PHE A 235 -14.05 13.45 13.30
CA PHE A 235 -13.32 12.91 14.46
C PHE A 235 -12.79 14.01 15.39
N GLU A 236 -12.97 15.26 15.00
CA GLU A 236 -12.52 16.44 15.74
C GLU A 236 -11.01 16.48 16.02
N SER A 237 -10.21 15.78 15.22
CA SER A 237 -8.77 15.70 15.43
C SER A 237 -8.08 17.03 15.19
N VAL A 238 -8.52 17.79 14.18
CA VAL A 238 -8.00 19.13 13.88
C VAL A 238 -8.43 20.14 14.93
N SER A 239 -9.71 20.14 15.34
CA SER A 239 -10.24 21.09 16.32
C SER A 239 -9.64 20.90 17.71
N SER A 240 -9.50 19.64 18.16
CA SER A 240 -8.90 19.30 19.45
C SER A 240 -7.36 19.33 19.43
N TRP A 241 -6.74 19.42 18.25
CA TRP A 241 -5.31 19.30 18.03
C TRP A 241 -4.69 18.03 18.60
N GLN A 242 -5.42 16.93 18.47
CA GLN A 242 -5.02 15.62 19.00
C GLN A 242 -5.38 14.49 18.04
N SER A 243 -4.55 13.46 18.02
CA SER A 243 -4.85 12.26 17.24
C SER A 243 -6.04 11.51 17.83
N SER A 244 -7.03 11.22 17.02
CA SER A 244 -8.08 10.29 17.39
C SER A 244 -7.51 8.90 17.66
N VAL A 245 -7.96 8.23 18.70
CA VAL A 245 -7.60 6.83 19.01
C VAL A 245 -7.87 5.93 17.80
N TRP A 246 -8.94 6.18 17.08
CA TRP A 246 -9.30 5.39 15.91
C TRP A 246 -8.29 5.53 14.76
N VAL A 247 -7.80 6.74 14.49
CA VAL A 247 -6.73 6.98 13.49
C VAL A 247 -5.49 6.15 13.83
N THR A 248 -5.05 6.19 15.08
CA THR A 248 -3.89 5.43 15.54
C THR A 248 -4.08 3.91 15.37
N LEU A 249 -5.28 3.41 15.71
CA LEU A 249 -5.62 1.99 15.53
C LEU A 249 -5.57 1.56 14.06
N LEU A 250 -6.13 2.34 13.14
CA LEU A 250 -6.15 2.04 11.71
C LEU A 250 -4.75 1.97 11.12
N LEU A 251 -3.88 2.93 11.44
CA LEU A 251 -2.51 2.95 10.95
C LEU A 251 -1.71 1.75 11.48
N ASN A 252 -1.87 1.41 12.75
CA ASN A 252 -1.24 0.22 13.33
C ASN A 252 -1.73 -1.08 12.68
N MET A 253 -3.03 -1.20 12.42
CA MET A 253 -3.59 -2.37 11.72
C MET A 253 -3.02 -2.51 10.30
N ALA A 254 -2.92 -1.42 9.55
CA ALA A 254 -2.36 -1.43 8.19
C ALA A 254 -0.93 -1.98 8.15
N LYS A 255 -0.11 -1.65 9.15
CA LYS A 255 1.25 -2.19 9.29
C LYS A 255 1.25 -3.72 9.46
N HIS A 256 0.34 -4.25 10.28
CA HIS A 256 0.23 -5.70 10.50
C HIS A 256 -0.34 -6.45 9.28
N MET A 257 -1.21 -5.81 8.49
CA MET A 257 -1.73 -6.40 7.24
C MET A 257 -0.62 -6.73 6.23
N THR A 258 0.55 -6.09 6.32
CA THR A 258 1.71 -6.40 5.48
C THR A 258 2.18 -7.85 5.62
N PHE A 259 1.99 -8.47 6.78
CA PHE A 259 2.44 -9.84 7.04
C PHE A 259 1.50 -10.90 6.48
N LEU A 260 0.25 -10.57 6.16
CA LEU A 260 -0.74 -11.53 5.64
C LEU A 260 -0.33 -12.14 4.29
N PRO A 261 0.06 -11.36 3.24
CA PRO A 261 0.53 -11.94 1.99
C PRO A 261 1.80 -12.77 2.15
N ALA A 262 2.69 -12.40 3.07
CA ALA A 262 3.90 -13.16 3.36
C ALA A 262 3.58 -14.52 3.98
N ALA A 263 2.66 -14.55 4.93
CA ALA A 263 2.19 -15.76 5.57
C ALA A 263 1.46 -16.71 4.61
N GLU A 264 0.59 -16.16 3.75
CA GLU A 264 -0.11 -16.92 2.70
C GLU A 264 0.89 -17.58 1.74
N ARG A 265 1.91 -16.84 1.29
CA ARG A 265 2.97 -17.38 0.41
C ARG A 265 3.79 -18.47 1.07
N LEU A 266 4.06 -18.35 2.36
CA LEU A 266 4.78 -19.39 3.12
C LEU A 266 3.87 -20.54 3.54
N SER A 267 2.58 -20.50 3.20
CA SER A 267 1.57 -21.49 3.60
C SER A 267 1.53 -21.67 5.14
N ILE A 268 1.72 -20.57 5.89
CA ILE A 268 1.64 -20.59 7.35
C ILE A 268 0.17 -20.80 7.74
N PRO A 269 -0.15 -21.84 8.51
CA PRO A 269 -1.53 -22.08 8.93
C PRO A 269 -2.07 -20.92 9.79
N SER A 270 -3.33 -20.59 9.63
CA SER A 270 -3.97 -19.46 10.34
C SER A 270 -3.88 -19.55 11.87
N PHE A 271 -3.88 -20.75 12.44
CA PHE A 271 -3.69 -20.95 13.88
C PHE A 271 -2.27 -20.56 14.35
N ALA A 272 -1.25 -20.73 13.50
CA ALA A 272 0.12 -20.36 13.83
C ALA A 272 0.34 -18.84 13.69
N LEU A 273 -0.44 -18.16 12.85
CA LEU A 273 -0.45 -16.70 12.76
C LEU A 273 -0.86 -16.04 14.08
N GLY A 274 -1.86 -16.60 14.76
CA GLY A 274 -2.28 -16.10 16.08
C GLY A 274 -1.21 -16.20 17.16
N ALA A 275 -0.27 -17.14 17.04
CA ALA A 275 0.86 -17.28 17.99
C ALA A 275 2.01 -16.29 17.69
N VAL A 276 2.12 -15.81 16.45
CA VAL A 276 3.19 -14.88 16.01
C VAL A 276 2.73 -13.42 16.02
N MET A 277 1.41 -13.17 15.89
CA MET A 277 0.85 -11.82 15.97
C MET A 277 0.83 -11.32 17.43
N PRO A 278 1.27 -10.07 17.67
CA PRO A 278 1.12 -9.46 18.98
C PRO A 278 -0.35 -9.46 19.45
N SER A 279 -0.58 -9.75 20.72
CA SER A 279 -1.95 -9.82 21.30
C SER A 279 -2.74 -8.51 21.14
N ASP A 280 -2.03 -7.40 21.01
CA ASP A 280 -2.61 -6.07 20.83
C ASP A 280 -3.30 -5.90 19.47
N VAL A 281 -2.85 -6.65 18.45
CA VAL A 281 -3.44 -6.57 17.10
C VAL A 281 -4.88 -7.06 17.09
N SER A 282 -5.15 -8.20 17.73
CA SER A 282 -6.50 -8.75 17.81
C SER A 282 -7.43 -7.89 18.67
N LYS A 283 -6.93 -7.35 19.79
CA LYS A 283 -7.68 -6.42 20.65
C LYS A 283 -7.99 -5.12 19.92
N ASN A 284 -7.02 -4.56 19.22
CA ASN A 284 -7.17 -3.34 18.45
C ASN A 284 -8.15 -3.54 17.28
N ALA A 285 -8.11 -4.70 16.60
CA ALA A 285 -9.08 -5.04 15.57
C ALA A 285 -10.50 -5.11 16.11
N ALA A 286 -10.72 -5.82 17.24
CA ALA A 286 -12.04 -5.93 17.87
C ALA A 286 -12.56 -4.57 18.36
N TYR A 287 -11.68 -3.72 18.91
CA TYR A 287 -12.06 -2.38 19.33
C TYR A 287 -12.40 -1.47 18.12
N HIS A 288 -11.63 -1.56 17.06
CA HIS A 288 -11.93 -0.88 15.80
C HIS A 288 -13.29 -1.30 15.22
N ASP A 289 -13.57 -2.61 15.22
CA ASP A 289 -14.86 -3.14 14.75
C ASP A 289 -16.01 -2.57 15.56
N LYS A 290 -15.89 -2.55 16.89
CA LYS A 290 -16.89 -1.95 17.78
C LYS A 290 -17.14 -0.48 17.50
N LEU A 291 -16.07 0.33 17.38
CA LEU A 291 -16.19 1.76 17.05
C LEU A 291 -16.85 1.98 15.68
N THR A 292 -16.52 1.13 14.71
CA THR A 292 -17.13 1.19 13.37
C THR A 292 -18.63 0.88 13.44
N GLU A 293 -19.01 -0.18 14.15
CA GLU A 293 -20.43 -0.56 14.35
C GLU A 293 -21.21 0.54 15.07
N GLU A 294 -20.64 1.17 16.10
CA GLU A 294 -21.27 2.27 16.81
C GLU A 294 -21.54 3.49 15.90
N LYS A 295 -20.57 3.88 15.07
CA LYS A 295 -20.73 5.00 14.13
C LYS A 295 -21.67 4.66 12.97
N ILE A 296 -21.58 3.46 12.44
CA ILE A 296 -22.49 2.98 11.39
C ILE A 296 -23.91 2.88 11.93
N SER A 297 -24.13 2.35 13.14
CA SER A 297 -25.47 2.20 13.70
C SER A 297 -26.16 3.55 13.94
N LYS A 298 -25.42 4.60 14.30
CA LYS A 298 -25.94 5.97 14.35
C LYS A 298 -26.41 6.47 12.98
N ARG A 299 -25.74 6.10 11.89
CA ARG A 299 -26.09 6.48 10.51
C ARG A 299 -27.09 5.55 9.85
N ILE A 300 -27.15 4.26 10.21
CA ILE A 300 -27.98 3.19 9.60
C ILE A 300 -29.49 3.32 9.95
N GLY A 301 -29.88 4.27 10.76
CA GLY A 301 -31.26 4.72 10.64
C GLY A 301 -31.65 5.06 9.19
N LEU A 302 -30.66 5.20 8.26
CA LEU A 302 -30.84 5.67 6.89
C LEU A 302 -30.31 4.75 5.77
N ILE A 303 -29.30 3.88 5.98
CA ILE A 303 -28.70 3.05 4.90
C ILE A 303 -28.11 1.74 5.43
N LYS A 304 -28.53 0.58 4.85
CA LYS A 304 -27.85 -0.71 5.01
C LYS A 304 -26.50 -0.66 4.30
N SER A 305 -25.46 -0.09 4.93
CA SER A 305 -24.11 -0.08 4.38
C SER A 305 -23.31 -1.28 4.90
N ASN A 306 -22.46 -1.83 4.04
CA ASN A 306 -21.55 -2.90 4.39
C ASN A 306 -20.40 -2.31 5.24
N ASP A 307 -20.22 -2.74 6.48
CA ASP A 307 -19.19 -2.28 7.43
C ASP A 307 -17.78 -2.29 6.83
N GLN A 308 -17.49 -3.29 6.01
CA GLN A 308 -16.18 -3.42 5.35
C GLN A 308 -15.91 -2.28 4.36
N GLN A 309 -16.95 -1.79 3.65
CA GLN A 309 -16.81 -0.64 2.76
C GLN A 309 -16.50 0.65 3.51
N ALA A 310 -17.15 0.88 4.65
CA ALA A 310 -16.91 2.07 5.46
C ALA A 310 -15.47 2.08 6.01
N LYS A 311 -14.99 0.95 6.53
CA LYS A 311 -13.59 0.78 6.99
C LYS A 311 -12.57 1.04 5.88
N LEU A 312 -12.84 0.51 4.69
CA LEU A 312 -12.01 0.75 3.52
C LEU A 312 -11.99 2.22 3.13
N LEU A 313 -13.16 2.87 3.03
CA LEU A 313 -13.24 4.28 2.66
C LEU A 313 -12.49 5.17 3.65
N MET A 314 -12.57 4.86 4.94
CA MET A 314 -11.81 5.57 5.96
C MET A 314 -10.31 5.47 5.72
N LEU A 315 -9.78 4.27 5.54
CA LEU A 315 -8.34 4.06 5.35
C LEU A 315 -7.84 4.59 4.00
N ALA A 316 -8.53 4.21 2.91
CA ALA A 316 -8.10 4.57 1.56
C ALA A 316 -8.33 6.06 1.25
N GLY A 317 -9.37 6.68 1.79
CA GLY A 317 -9.69 8.09 1.55
C GLY A 317 -8.83 9.05 2.36
N SER A 318 -8.34 8.65 3.53
CA SER A 318 -7.54 9.53 4.39
C SER A 318 -6.04 9.37 4.15
N GLU A 319 -5.50 8.17 4.41
CA GLU A 319 -4.06 7.96 4.48
C GLU A 319 -3.33 8.24 3.16
N MET A 320 -3.96 7.94 2.01
CA MET A 320 -3.37 8.20 0.70
C MET A 320 -3.18 9.70 0.45
N THR A 321 -4.18 10.53 0.78
CA THR A 321 -4.11 11.98 0.64
C THR A 321 -3.14 12.60 1.66
N ALA A 322 -3.16 12.14 2.92
CA ALA A 322 -2.22 12.59 3.94
C ALA A 322 -0.77 12.28 3.57
N THR A 323 -0.51 11.09 3.03
CA THR A 323 0.83 10.72 2.53
C THR A 323 1.27 11.65 1.41
N PHE A 324 0.40 11.94 0.45
CA PHE A 324 0.68 12.88 -0.62
C PHE A 324 0.99 14.29 -0.08
N LEU A 325 0.15 14.82 0.81
CA LEU A 325 0.31 16.17 1.39
C LEU A 325 1.65 16.30 2.15
N ALA A 326 1.99 15.32 2.97
CA ALA A 326 3.26 15.32 3.69
C ALA A 326 4.47 15.26 2.73
N MET A 327 4.39 14.40 1.71
CA MET A 327 5.44 14.24 0.72
C MET A 327 5.64 15.50 -0.12
N VAL A 328 4.55 16.10 -0.64
CA VAL A 328 4.66 17.31 -1.46
C VAL A 328 5.17 18.50 -0.64
N THR A 329 4.81 18.56 0.65
CA THR A 329 5.37 19.55 1.58
C THR A 329 6.89 19.39 1.71
N TYR A 330 7.38 18.16 1.92
CA TYR A 330 8.82 17.88 1.95
C TYR A 330 9.52 18.26 0.64
N LEU A 331 8.95 17.87 -0.50
CA LEU A 331 9.52 18.17 -1.81
C LEU A 331 9.62 19.68 -2.07
N LEU A 332 8.58 20.44 -1.75
CA LEU A 332 8.56 21.90 -1.89
C LEU A 332 9.58 22.57 -0.97
N LEU A 333 9.74 22.11 0.28
CA LEU A 333 10.72 22.61 1.23
C LEU A 333 12.17 22.31 0.80
N LYS A 334 12.41 21.22 0.09
CA LYS A 334 13.72 20.87 -0.48
C LYS A 334 14.00 21.53 -1.83
N ASN A 335 12.98 22.10 -2.48
CA ASN A 335 13.08 22.73 -3.80
C ASN A 335 12.55 24.16 -3.76
N PRO A 336 13.33 25.13 -3.21
CA PRO A 336 12.85 26.50 -2.99
C PRO A 336 12.46 27.23 -4.28
N VAL A 337 13.03 26.89 -5.43
CA VAL A 337 12.66 27.47 -6.73
C VAL A 337 11.23 27.05 -7.10
N SER A 338 10.89 25.78 -6.96
CA SER A 338 9.53 25.29 -7.23
C SER A 338 8.53 25.86 -6.22
N MET A 339 8.93 25.97 -4.94
CA MET A 339 8.10 26.63 -3.92
C MET A 339 7.80 28.08 -4.30
N GLN A 340 8.80 28.85 -4.71
CA GLN A 340 8.61 30.25 -5.08
C GLN A 340 7.69 30.41 -6.31
N LYS A 341 7.81 29.53 -7.31
CA LYS A 341 6.91 29.57 -8.48
C LYS A 341 5.46 29.27 -8.07
N LEU A 342 5.26 28.26 -7.20
CA LEU A 342 3.94 27.92 -6.67
C LEU A 342 3.36 29.07 -5.84
N GLN A 343 4.16 29.68 -4.97
CA GLN A 343 3.76 30.85 -4.18
C GLN A 343 3.35 32.01 -5.08
N ASN A 344 4.13 32.31 -6.12
CA ASN A 344 3.81 33.38 -7.07
C ASN A 344 2.49 33.12 -7.78
N GLU A 345 2.25 31.88 -8.29
CA GLU A 345 1.00 31.55 -8.95
C GLU A 345 -0.20 31.69 -8.00
N VAL A 346 -0.16 31.03 -6.83
CA VAL A 346 -1.28 30.99 -5.90
C VAL A 346 -1.57 32.38 -5.32
N ARG A 347 -0.52 33.13 -4.92
CA ARG A 347 -0.68 34.44 -4.27
C ARG A 347 -1.07 35.55 -5.22
N SER A 348 -0.76 35.42 -6.52
CA SER A 348 -1.23 36.36 -7.54
C SER A 348 -2.64 36.06 -8.04
N ALA A 349 -3.08 34.81 -7.95
CA ALA A 349 -4.39 34.38 -8.41
C ALA A 349 -5.54 34.78 -7.46
N PHE A 350 -5.25 34.98 -6.16
CA PHE A 350 -6.27 35.22 -5.14
C PHE A 350 -5.97 36.46 -4.31
N SER A 351 -6.99 37.30 -4.13
CA SER A 351 -6.92 38.48 -3.25
C SER A 351 -7.28 38.12 -1.80
N SER A 352 -7.99 37.03 -1.59
CA SER A 352 -8.37 36.54 -0.26
C SER A 352 -8.43 35.00 -0.21
N ALA A 353 -8.25 34.43 0.97
CA ALA A 353 -8.39 32.98 1.20
C ALA A 353 -9.80 32.46 0.84
N GLY A 354 -10.82 33.29 0.90
CA GLY A 354 -12.20 32.95 0.54
C GLY A 354 -12.40 32.61 -0.94
N GLU A 355 -11.52 33.11 -1.81
CA GLU A 355 -11.56 32.87 -3.26
C GLU A 355 -10.95 31.51 -3.64
N ILE A 356 -10.19 30.87 -2.72
CA ILE A 356 -9.56 29.57 -2.95
C ILE A 356 -10.63 28.48 -2.81
N THR A 357 -11.11 28.00 -3.95
CA THR A 357 -12.17 26.98 -4.03
C THR A 357 -11.72 25.82 -4.90
N GLY A 358 -12.47 24.72 -4.89
CA GLY A 358 -12.18 23.60 -5.78
C GLY A 358 -12.23 23.98 -7.27
N ASP A 359 -13.08 24.95 -7.65
CA ASP A 359 -13.20 25.37 -9.03
C ASP A 359 -12.09 26.35 -9.42
N SER A 360 -11.77 27.32 -8.55
CA SER A 360 -10.72 28.32 -8.80
C SER A 360 -9.33 27.67 -8.88
N THR A 361 -9.06 26.66 -8.04
CA THR A 361 -7.77 25.93 -8.05
C THR A 361 -7.57 25.04 -9.30
N ASN A 362 -8.61 24.73 -10.07
CA ASN A 362 -8.47 24.00 -11.34
C ASN A 362 -7.70 24.80 -12.40
N ASN A 363 -7.69 26.12 -12.29
CA ASN A 363 -7.05 27.00 -13.27
C ASN A 363 -5.57 27.26 -12.96
N LEU A 364 -5.04 26.74 -11.87
CA LEU A 364 -3.65 26.91 -11.44
C LEU A 364 -2.77 25.82 -12.05
N SER A 365 -2.10 26.14 -13.12
CA SER A 365 -1.33 25.16 -13.92
C SER A 365 -0.10 24.65 -13.18
N TYR A 366 0.60 25.52 -12.43
CA TYR A 366 1.77 25.13 -11.65
C TYR A 366 1.37 24.30 -10.41
N LEU A 367 0.28 24.66 -9.75
CA LEU A 367 -0.29 23.85 -8.67
C LEU A 367 -0.63 22.44 -9.16
N GLN A 368 -1.30 22.31 -10.31
CA GLN A 368 -1.59 21.01 -10.90
C GLN A 368 -0.31 20.24 -11.19
N ALA A 369 0.70 20.90 -11.75
CA ALA A 369 2.00 20.31 -12.05
C ALA A 369 2.74 19.81 -10.79
N VAL A 370 2.66 20.56 -9.70
CA VAL A 370 3.20 20.15 -8.38
C VAL A 370 2.48 18.91 -7.86
N VAL A 371 1.16 18.83 -8.03
CA VAL A 371 0.38 17.65 -7.60
C VAL A 371 0.78 16.42 -8.43
N GLU A 372 0.86 16.53 -9.74
CA GLU A 372 1.24 15.42 -10.63
C GLU A 372 2.68 14.93 -10.33
N GLU A 373 3.62 15.86 -10.15
CA GLU A 373 5.01 15.51 -9.88
C GLU A 373 5.18 14.85 -8.50
N GLY A 374 4.47 15.35 -7.49
CA GLY A 374 4.45 14.70 -6.18
C GLY A 374 3.92 13.27 -6.24
N LEU A 375 2.80 13.06 -6.94
CA LEU A 375 2.22 11.74 -7.16
C LEU A 375 3.13 10.79 -7.95
N ARG A 376 3.92 11.31 -8.90
CA ARG A 376 4.92 10.54 -9.65
C ARG A 376 6.08 10.11 -8.75
N MET A 377 6.63 11.04 -7.96
CA MET A 377 7.81 10.78 -7.15
C MET A 377 7.57 9.82 -5.98
N LEU A 378 6.44 9.96 -5.29
CA LEU A 378 6.04 9.00 -4.26
C LEU A 378 4.54 8.72 -4.34
N PRO A 379 4.12 7.85 -5.27
CA PRO A 379 2.71 7.46 -5.32
C PRO A 379 2.28 6.85 -3.98
N PRO A 380 1.13 7.26 -3.43
CA PRO A 380 0.62 6.68 -2.18
C PRO A 380 0.45 5.17 -2.23
N SER A 381 0.14 4.62 -3.42
CA SER A 381 0.15 3.18 -3.70
C SER A 381 1.28 2.86 -4.69
N PRO A 382 2.52 2.63 -4.21
CA PRO A 382 3.70 2.55 -5.08
C PRO A 382 3.86 1.20 -5.77
N ILE A 383 3.29 0.14 -5.21
CA ILE A 383 3.42 -1.24 -5.67
C ILE A 383 2.38 -1.59 -6.72
N GLY A 384 2.75 -2.47 -7.64
CA GLY A 384 1.81 -3.08 -8.57
C GLY A 384 0.80 -3.95 -7.83
N LEU A 385 -0.46 -3.71 -8.12
CA LEU A 385 -1.57 -4.51 -7.59
C LEU A 385 -1.68 -5.80 -8.41
N PRO A 386 -1.22 -6.96 -7.93
CA PRO A 386 -1.00 -8.14 -8.75
C PRO A 386 -2.29 -8.73 -9.32
N ARG A 387 -2.18 -9.22 -10.56
CA ARG A 387 -3.25 -9.89 -11.31
C ARG A 387 -2.82 -11.27 -11.73
N VAL A 388 -3.77 -12.20 -11.81
CA VAL A 388 -3.57 -13.52 -12.39
C VAL A 388 -3.76 -13.43 -13.90
N CYS A 389 -2.74 -13.77 -14.65
CA CYS A 389 -2.79 -13.81 -16.11
C CYS A 389 -3.72 -14.94 -16.59
N PRO A 390 -4.66 -14.66 -17.52
CA PRO A 390 -5.53 -15.69 -18.09
C PRO A 390 -4.87 -16.49 -19.21
N GLY A 391 -3.57 -16.32 -19.48
CA GLY A 391 -2.87 -16.80 -20.65
C GLY A 391 -2.96 -15.75 -21.77
N ALA A 392 -2.08 -14.76 -21.73
CA ALA A 392 -2.14 -13.60 -22.62
C ALA A 392 -0.75 -13.08 -22.96
N THR A 393 -0.67 -12.30 -24.04
CA THR A 393 0.53 -11.53 -24.37
C THR A 393 0.48 -10.20 -23.64
N ILE A 394 1.55 -9.87 -22.92
CA ILE A 394 1.76 -8.63 -22.17
C ILE A 394 3.04 -8.01 -22.71
N ASP A 395 2.95 -6.82 -23.26
CA ASP A 395 4.08 -6.08 -23.82
C ASP A 395 4.96 -6.97 -24.73
N GLY A 396 4.32 -7.68 -25.68
CA GLY A 396 4.99 -8.60 -26.60
C GLY A 396 5.42 -9.96 -26.03
N HIS A 397 5.27 -10.19 -24.72
CA HIS A 397 5.66 -11.42 -24.03
C HIS A 397 4.46 -12.31 -23.73
N PHE A 398 4.44 -13.54 -24.27
CA PHE A 398 3.41 -14.51 -23.89
C PHE A 398 3.64 -14.98 -22.44
N VAL A 399 2.62 -14.78 -21.59
CA VAL A 399 2.61 -15.18 -20.18
C VAL A 399 1.61 -16.30 -19.97
N PRO A 400 2.02 -17.44 -19.39
CA PRO A 400 1.14 -18.57 -19.13
C PRO A 400 -0.02 -18.26 -18.20
N VAL A 401 -1.12 -19.02 -18.34
CA VAL A 401 -2.27 -18.95 -17.44
C VAL A 401 -1.84 -19.24 -15.98
N GLY A 402 -2.41 -18.48 -15.04
CA GLY A 402 -2.16 -18.65 -13.61
C GLY A 402 -0.89 -17.98 -13.11
N THR A 403 -0.12 -17.29 -13.97
CA THR A 403 1.02 -16.46 -13.55
C THR A 403 0.54 -15.18 -12.93
N ASP A 404 1.03 -14.80 -11.76
CA ASP A 404 0.82 -13.48 -11.19
C ASP A 404 1.66 -12.44 -11.93
N VAL A 405 1.06 -11.29 -12.27
CA VAL A 405 1.70 -10.21 -13.02
C VAL A 405 1.40 -8.86 -12.37
N SER A 406 2.37 -7.97 -12.36
CA SER A 406 2.21 -6.62 -11.79
C SER A 406 3.09 -5.58 -12.49
N VAL A 407 2.72 -4.30 -12.32
CA VAL A 407 3.49 -3.13 -12.73
C VAL A 407 3.50 -2.14 -11.59
N ASP A 408 4.66 -1.81 -11.07
CA ASP A 408 4.81 -0.93 -9.92
C ASP A 408 4.78 0.55 -10.37
N ALA A 409 3.86 1.35 -9.81
CA ALA A 409 3.75 2.77 -10.13
C ALA A 409 5.03 3.54 -9.78
N TYR A 410 5.69 3.20 -8.67
CA TYR A 410 6.96 3.80 -8.28
C TYR A 410 8.06 3.51 -9.32
N VAL A 411 8.13 2.29 -9.83
CA VAL A 411 9.13 1.88 -10.84
C VAL A 411 8.92 2.63 -12.14
N LEU A 412 7.68 2.75 -12.62
CA LEU A 412 7.38 3.52 -13.83
C LEU A 412 7.66 5.02 -13.65
N GLY A 413 7.26 5.60 -12.52
CA GLY A 413 7.50 7.00 -12.21
C GLY A 413 8.99 7.37 -12.13
N HIS A 414 9.86 6.39 -11.87
CA HIS A 414 11.31 6.57 -11.79
C HIS A 414 12.08 5.97 -12.98
N ASP A 415 11.42 5.70 -14.09
CA ASP A 415 12.07 5.24 -15.31
C ASP A 415 12.52 6.45 -16.15
N ASN A 416 13.83 6.54 -16.40
CA ASN A 416 14.42 7.64 -17.16
C ASN A 416 14.02 7.68 -18.63
N ARG A 417 13.45 6.59 -19.17
CA ARG A 417 12.88 6.56 -20.53
C ARG A 417 11.60 7.39 -20.63
N TYR A 418 10.82 7.41 -19.56
CA TYR A 418 9.56 8.14 -19.47
C TYR A 418 9.74 9.53 -18.84
N PHE A 419 10.64 9.63 -17.85
CA PHE A 419 10.91 10.85 -17.09
C PHE A 419 12.43 11.07 -17.00
N PRO A 420 13.06 11.84 -17.89
CA PRO A 420 14.47 12.21 -17.77
C PRO A 420 14.77 12.81 -16.39
N GLU A 421 15.90 12.42 -15.78
CA GLU A 421 16.25 12.82 -14.41
C GLU A 421 15.12 12.52 -13.40
N PRO A 422 14.73 11.23 -13.25
CA PRO A 422 13.50 10.86 -12.59
C PRO A 422 13.50 11.09 -11.06
N ASP A 423 14.67 11.29 -10.48
CA ASP A 423 14.85 11.56 -9.05
C ASP A 423 14.76 13.05 -8.71
N GLU A 424 14.69 13.94 -9.72
CA GLU A 424 14.50 15.36 -9.53
C GLU A 424 13.02 15.73 -9.47
N PHE A 425 12.68 16.59 -8.52
CA PHE A 425 11.35 17.18 -8.41
C PHE A 425 11.23 18.36 -9.39
N ARG A 426 10.58 18.13 -10.52
CA ARG A 426 10.43 19.10 -11.63
C ARG A 426 8.98 19.21 -12.07
N PRO A 427 8.17 20.06 -11.41
CA PRO A 427 6.77 20.27 -11.80
C PRO A 427 6.60 20.69 -13.27
N GLU A 428 7.59 21.35 -13.85
CA GLU A 428 7.61 21.80 -15.24
C GLU A 428 7.42 20.66 -16.26
N ARG A 429 7.68 19.41 -15.88
CA ARG A 429 7.41 18.22 -16.72
C ARG A 429 5.94 18.13 -17.15
N TRP A 430 5.06 18.69 -16.36
CA TRP A 430 3.60 18.60 -16.54
C TRP A 430 3.03 19.80 -17.28
N ILE A 431 3.83 20.84 -17.55
CA ILE A 431 3.41 22.08 -18.21
C ILE A 431 3.82 22.04 -19.68
N GLY A 432 2.85 22.31 -20.57
CA GLY A 432 3.07 22.25 -22.02
C GLY A 432 3.08 20.84 -22.59
N ASP A 433 3.21 20.72 -23.90
CA ASP A 433 3.09 19.46 -24.64
C ASP A 433 4.44 18.84 -25.01
N ASP A 434 5.48 19.63 -25.17
CA ASP A 434 6.81 19.18 -25.63
C ASP A 434 7.83 19.22 -24.47
N THR A 435 7.61 18.39 -23.48
CA THR A 435 8.48 18.30 -22.31
C THR A 435 9.47 17.14 -22.35
N GLY A 436 9.44 16.31 -23.41
CA GLY A 436 10.22 15.07 -23.52
C GLY A 436 9.83 13.99 -22.49
N ASN A 437 8.69 14.17 -21.82
CA ASN A 437 8.18 13.22 -20.81
C ASN A 437 6.99 12.45 -21.36
N GLU A 438 6.94 11.15 -21.06
CA GLU A 438 5.78 10.31 -21.36
C GLU A 438 4.82 10.30 -20.16
N LYS A 439 4.04 11.39 -20.00
CA LYS A 439 3.13 11.63 -18.86
C LYS A 439 2.20 10.44 -18.59
N ASP A 440 1.81 9.71 -19.63
CA ASP A 440 0.96 8.51 -19.55
C ASP A 440 1.60 7.34 -18.81
N ALA A 441 2.91 7.33 -18.58
CA ALA A 441 3.59 6.32 -17.78
C ALA A 441 3.33 6.51 -16.27
N SER A 442 3.04 7.73 -15.81
CA SER A 442 2.63 7.97 -14.43
C SER A 442 1.12 7.74 -14.27
N ARG A 443 0.74 6.67 -13.60
CA ARG A 443 -0.65 6.28 -13.37
C ARG A 443 -0.89 5.93 -11.89
N PRO A 444 -0.72 6.87 -10.97
CA PRO A 444 -0.81 6.60 -9.52
C PRO A 444 -2.20 6.13 -9.10
N PHE A 445 -3.25 6.43 -9.86
CA PHE A 445 -4.62 5.98 -9.63
C PHE A 445 -5.01 4.76 -10.46
N SER A 446 -4.05 4.14 -11.18
CA SER A 446 -4.28 3.07 -12.15
C SER A 446 -5.33 3.46 -13.21
N PHE A 447 -5.81 2.52 -13.99
CA PHE A 447 -6.88 2.75 -14.99
C PHE A 447 -7.70 1.48 -15.24
N GLY A 448 -8.69 1.59 -16.12
CA GLY A 448 -9.60 0.49 -16.44
C GLY A 448 -10.66 0.25 -15.37
N PRO A 449 -11.29 -0.93 -15.37
CA PRO A 449 -12.43 -1.23 -14.49
C PRO A 449 -12.11 -1.15 -12.99
N ARG A 450 -10.83 -1.29 -12.63
CA ARG A 450 -10.34 -1.32 -11.26
C ARG A 450 -9.57 -0.03 -10.87
N ALA A 451 -9.65 1.02 -11.70
CA ALA A 451 -9.06 2.33 -11.38
C ALA A 451 -9.65 2.91 -10.09
N CYS A 452 -8.90 3.79 -9.45
CA CYS A 452 -9.31 4.46 -8.22
C CYS A 452 -10.67 5.15 -8.41
N LEU A 453 -11.59 4.90 -7.49
CA LEU A 453 -12.93 5.52 -7.50
C LEU A 453 -12.87 6.97 -7.01
N GLY A 454 -11.96 7.25 -6.06
CA GLY A 454 -11.80 8.55 -5.41
C GLY A 454 -10.83 9.51 -6.11
N ILE A 455 -10.43 9.27 -7.35
CA ILE A 455 -9.43 10.10 -8.06
C ILE A 455 -9.78 11.58 -8.04
N ASN A 456 -11.01 11.94 -8.38
CA ASN A 456 -11.45 13.34 -8.42
C ASN A 456 -11.48 13.98 -7.03
N LEU A 457 -11.85 13.22 -6.00
CA LEU A 457 -11.84 13.68 -4.62
C LEU A 457 -10.40 13.93 -4.14
N ALA A 458 -9.47 13.02 -4.45
CA ALA A 458 -8.06 13.16 -4.07
C ALA A 458 -7.40 14.38 -4.72
N TYR A 459 -7.63 14.63 -6.00
CA TYR A 459 -7.15 15.84 -6.66
C TYR A 459 -7.77 17.12 -6.10
N LEU A 460 -9.07 17.10 -5.80
CA LEU A 460 -9.79 18.23 -5.22
C LEU A 460 -9.20 18.60 -3.86
N GLU A 461 -9.06 17.61 -2.98
CA GLU A 461 -8.50 17.79 -1.64
C GLU A 461 -7.05 18.26 -1.69
N ALA A 462 -6.22 17.61 -2.49
CA ALA A 462 -4.82 17.97 -2.68
C ALA A 462 -4.65 19.44 -3.08
N ARG A 463 -5.39 19.89 -4.11
CA ARG A 463 -5.29 21.27 -4.61
C ARG A 463 -5.78 22.30 -3.59
N ILE A 464 -6.92 22.06 -2.95
CA ILE A 464 -7.48 23.00 -1.95
C ILE A 464 -6.52 23.14 -0.78
N VAL A 465 -6.03 22.03 -0.21
CA VAL A 465 -5.15 22.07 0.97
C VAL A 465 -3.83 22.74 0.64
N VAL A 466 -3.16 22.33 -0.46
CA VAL A 466 -1.87 22.92 -0.85
C VAL A 466 -2.03 24.41 -1.15
N ALA A 467 -3.07 24.82 -1.90
CA ALA A 467 -3.30 26.22 -2.23
C ALA A 467 -3.53 27.09 -0.97
N HIS A 468 -4.37 26.64 -0.04
CA HIS A 468 -4.60 27.36 1.21
C HIS A 468 -3.33 27.50 2.05
N MET A 469 -2.54 26.43 2.19
CA MET A 469 -1.31 26.45 2.98
C MET A 469 -0.24 27.35 2.35
N VAL A 470 -0.10 27.32 1.03
CA VAL A 470 0.85 28.17 0.28
C VAL A 470 0.41 29.64 0.27
N TYR A 471 -0.89 29.89 0.21
CA TYR A 471 -1.44 31.23 0.29
C TYR A 471 -1.20 31.88 1.64
N ALA A 472 -1.47 31.13 2.73
CA ALA A 472 -1.47 31.65 4.09
C ALA A 472 -0.07 31.78 4.71
N TYR A 473 0.88 30.92 4.32
CA TYR A 473 2.14 30.76 5.06
C TYR A 473 3.38 30.76 4.18
N ASP A 474 4.48 31.22 4.76
CA ASP A 474 5.83 30.84 4.41
C ASP A 474 6.28 29.67 5.27
N TRP A 475 6.95 28.68 4.66
CA TRP A 475 7.25 27.39 5.31
C TRP A 475 8.72 27.28 5.63
N GLU A 476 9.03 26.79 6.82
CA GLU A 476 10.40 26.55 7.29
C GLU A 476 10.58 25.10 7.72
N LEU A 477 11.51 24.37 7.09
CA LEU A 477 11.87 23.02 7.51
C LEU A 477 12.71 23.08 8.80
N VAL A 478 12.21 22.48 9.89
CA VAL A 478 12.86 22.46 11.20
C VAL A 478 13.90 21.36 11.27
N ASN A 479 13.55 20.12 10.94
CA ASN A 479 14.47 18.97 10.93
C ASN A 479 15.22 18.88 9.59
N LYS A 480 16.13 19.83 9.35
CA LYS A 480 16.85 20.04 8.07
C LYS A 480 17.61 18.81 7.56
N ASN A 481 18.06 17.93 8.47
CA ASN A 481 18.82 16.72 8.16
C ASN A 481 17.96 15.54 7.71
N LEU A 482 16.64 15.69 7.71
CA LEU A 482 15.71 14.63 7.26
C LEU A 482 15.99 14.26 5.80
N ASP A 483 16.24 12.98 5.56
CA ASP A 483 16.25 12.37 4.24
C ASP A 483 15.03 11.44 4.12
N TRP A 484 13.95 11.99 3.58
CA TRP A 484 12.67 11.29 3.50
C TRP A 484 12.77 9.92 2.83
N PHE A 485 13.47 9.84 1.69
CA PHE A 485 13.55 8.61 0.90
C PHE A 485 14.39 7.51 1.57
N LYS A 486 15.28 7.86 2.48
CA LYS A 486 16.01 6.88 3.31
C LYS A 486 15.21 6.39 4.51
N GLU A 487 14.33 7.24 5.04
CA GLU A 487 13.63 6.96 6.29
C GLU A 487 12.24 6.37 6.09
N VAL A 488 11.55 6.75 5.00
CA VAL A 488 10.21 6.23 4.68
C VAL A 488 10.23 4.70 4.48
N ARG A 489 9.19 4.04 4.99
CA ARG A 489 9.01 2.58 4.85
C ARG A 489 7.64 2.28 4.28
N LEU A 490 7.58 1.31 3.39
CA LEU A 490 6.31 0.78 2.91
C LEU A 490 5.99 -0.52 3.64
N TRP A 491 4.94 -0.45 4.43
CA TRP A 491 4.20 -1.63 4.86
C TRP A 491 3.03 -1.83 3.89
N THR A 492 1.83 -2.06 4.33
CA THR A 492 0.66 -1.93 3.42
C THR A 492 0.47 -0.49 2.96
N LEU A 493 0.77 0.46 3.85
CA LEU A 493 0.76 1.90 3.64
C LEU A 493 2.17 2.45 3.92
N TRP A 494 2.42 3.70 3.50
CA TRP A 494 3.67 4.38 3.81
C TRP A 494 3.74 4.75 5.30
N GLU A 495 4.75 4.25 6.00
CA GLU A 495 5.18 4.76 7.30
C GLU A 495 6.10 5.96 7.03
N LYS A 496 5.59 7.14 7.32
CA LYS A 496 6.27 8.40 7.04
C LYS A 496 7.19 8.78 8.21
N PRO A 497 8.37 9.33 7.94
CA PRO A 497 9.18 9.96 8.98
C PRO A 497 8.49 11.22 9.49
N GLU A 498 8.79 11.63 10.72
CA GLU A 498 8.33 12.90 11.26
C GLU A 498 8.89 14.07 10.44
N LEU A 499 8.01 14.96 9.95
CA LEU A 499 8.37 16.13 9.17
C LEU A 499 7.98 17.39 9.95
N TYR A 500 8.93 17.95 10.67
CA TYR A 500 8.70 19.16 11.46
C TYR A 500 8.82 20.41 10.59
N VAL A 501 7.71 21.14 10.49
CA VAL A 501 7.60 22.39 9.74
C VAL A 501 7.10 23.50 10.67
N ARG A 502 7.70 24.68 10.55
CA ARG A 502 7.23 25.93 11.15
C ARG A 502 6.58 26.76 10.06
N PHE A 503 5.44 27.33 10.38
CA PHE A 503 4.64 28.13 9.44
C PHE A 503 4.64 29.58 9.91
N HIS A 504 5.10 30.46 9.04
CA HIS A 504 5.11 31.90 9.28
C HIS A 504 3.92 32.51 8.54
N LEU A 505 2.98 33.06 9.30
CA LEU A 505 1.81 33.70 8.71
C LEU A 505 2.26 34.86 7.83
N ARG A 506 1.73 34.94 6.62
CA ARG A 506 2.01 36.01 5.70
C ARG A 506 1.22 37.27 6.11
N ASP A 507 1.88 38.42 6.09
CA ASP A 507 1.20 39.73 6.17
C ASP A 507 0.48 39.95 4.84
N VAL A 508 -0.86 39.95 4.85
CA VAL A 508 -1.74 40.10 3.68
C VAL A 508 -2.30 41.50 3.65
#